data_76e1909ac4f359d3f98d7eb56ff77fa3
#
_entry.id   76e1909ac4f359d3f98d7eb56ff77fa3
#
_cell.length_a   1.000
_cell.length_b   1.000
_cell.length_c   1.000
_cell.angle_alpha   90.00
_cell.angle_beta   90.00
_cell.angle_gamma   90.00
#
_symmetry.space_group_name_H-M   'P 1'
#
loop_
_entity.id
_entity.type
_entity.pdbx_description
1 polymer ?
#
loop_
_entity_poly.entity_id
_entity_poly.type
_entity_poly.pdbx_seq_one_letter_code
_entity_poly.pdbx_strand_id
1 'polypeptide(L)'
;MKMKKVLSMLLVAVCTMGLAACGGSSEGGSEDSGDDTLVMATNAEFPPYEYHEGDEVVGIDVDIASAIAEELGMELKVEDMAFDSIIPAVTSGKADIGAAGMTVTPDREESVAFTDTYAHATQVIIVKEDSDITGPDDLVGKTIGVQLGTTGDLYATDIEDATVEQYNKGFEAVQALTQDKIDAVIIDGEPAKEFVAESEGLKILDEAFTEEDYAIAVAKDNTELVEKINDALATLKESGKLDEIIAKYISADSEADAE
;
A
#
# COMPACT_ATOMS: atom_id res chain seq x y z
N MET A 1 -45.10 -23.91 46.91
CA MET A 1 -44.88 -24.57 48.21
C MET A 1 -43.42 -24.34 48.62
N LYS A 2 -43.26 -23.66 49.79
CA LYS A 2 -42.16 -23.65 50.77
C LYS A 2 -40.72 -23.38 50.23
N MET A 3 -40.16 -22.17 50.26
CA MET A 3 -39.56 -21.48 51.45
C MET A 3 -38.64 -22.36 52.32
N LYS A 4 -37.33 -22.01 52.37
CA LYS A 4 -36.61 -21.85 53.64
C LYS A 4 -35.30 -21.05 53.42
N LYS A 5 -35.23 -19.96 54.17
CA LYS A 5 -34.12 -19.09 54.53
C LYS A 5 -33.18 -19.80 55.54
N VAL A 6 -31.88 -19.41 55.56
CA VAL A 6 -31.01 -19.27 56.77
C VAL A 6 -29.72 -18.66 56.23
N LEU A 7 -29.25 -17.50 56.49
CA LEU A 7 -28.89 -16.57 57.54
C LEU A 7 -27.72 -17.07 58.43
N SER A 8 -26.74 -16.21 58.59
CA SER A 8 -25.67 -16.08 59.59
C SER A 8 -24.24 -16.36 59.07
N MET A 9 -23.15 -15.68 59.42
CA MET A 9 -22.89 -14.57 60.35
C MET A 9 -21.46 -14.03 60.11
N LEU A 10 -21.33 -12.72 60.29
CA LEU A 10 -20.15 -11.90 60.55
C LEU A 10 -18.91 -12.59 61.17
N LEU A 11 -17.71 -12.20 60.69
CA LEU A 11 -16.60 -11.93 61.61
C LEU A 11 -15.74 -10.78 61.05
N VAL A 12 -15.73 -9.70 61.81
CA VAL A 12 -14.85 -8.52 61.70
C VAL A 12 -13.55 -8.84 62.43
N ALA A 13 -12.41 -8.59 61.82
CA ALA A 13 -11.14 -8.43 62.51
C ALA A 13 -10.40 -7.22 61.93
N VAL A 14 -10.42 -6.17 62.74
CA VAL A 14 -9.59 -4.98 62.61
C VAL A 14 -8.22 -5.30 63.21
N CYS A 15 -7.15 -5.02 62.50
CA CYS A 15 -5.83 -4.76 63.10
C CYS A 15 -5.15 -3.61 62.39
N THR A 16 -4.82 -2.66 63.21
CA THR A 16 -4.26 -1.34 63.01
C THR A 16 -2.74 -1.33 62.88
N MET A 17 -2.26 -0.32 62.11
CA MET A 17 -1.04 0.49 62.25
C MET A 17 0.34 -0.13 62.05
N GLY A 18 1.02 0.49 61.06
CA GLY A 18 2.47 0.55 60.93
C GLY A 18 2.89 1.57 59.88
N LEU A 19 2.97 2.89 60.26
CA LEU A 19 3.69 3.86 59.47
C LEU A 19 5.20 3.57 59.59
N ALA A 20 5.84 3.39 58.45
CA ALA A 20 7.27 3.64 58.32
C ALA A 20 7.49 4.41 57.01
N ALA A 21 7.75 5.68 57.14
CA ALA A 21 8.24 6.55 56.05
C ALA A 21 9.69 6.19 55.77
N CYS A 22 10.00 5.86 54.53
CA CYS A 22 11.33 6.03 53.96
C CYS A 22 11.15 6.50 52.52
N GLY A 23 11.58 7.72 52.29
CA GLY A 23 11.65 8.31 50.94
C GLY A 23 12.64 7.55 50.07
N GLY A 24 12.20 7.21 48.90
CA GLY A 24 12.99 6.79 47.76
C GLY A 24 12.32 7.38 46.56
N SER A 25 12.93 8.39 45.96
CA SER A 25 12.61 8.89 44.65
C SER A 25 12.78 7.75 43.66
N SER A 26 11.69 7.10 43.29
CA SER A 26 11.63 6.30 42.07
C SER A 26 11.27 7.29 41.00
N GLU A 27 12.25 7.70 40.22
CA GLU A 27 12.03 8.15 38.85
C GLU A 27 11.25 7.01 38.19
N GLY A 28 9.95 7.23 38.00
CA GLY A 28 9.14 6.43 37.11
C GLY A 28 9.66 6.71 35.70
N GLY A 29 10.60 5.92 35.25
CA GLY A 29 10.76 5.72 33.83
C GLY A 29 9.40 5.22 33.36
N SER A 30 8.68 6.02 32.60
CA SER A 30 7.74 5.53 31.63
C SER A 30 8.57 4.60 30.75
N GLU A 31 8.43 3.30 30.95
CA GLU A 31 8.75 2.36 29.90
C GLU A 31 7.83 2.80 28.76
N ASP A 32 8.41 3.53 27.81
CA ASP A 32 7.92 3.66 26.47
C ASP A 32 7.86 2.21 25.96
N SER A 33 6.68 1.62 26.05
CA SER A 33 6.36 0.42 25.32
C SER A 33 6.21 0.90 23.87
N GLY A 34 7.36 1.17 23.24
CA GLY A 34 7.44 1.41 21.81
C GLY A 34 6.70 0.27 21.15
N ASP A 35 5.79 0.63 20.30
CA ASP A 35 5.08 -0.35 19.47
C ASP A 35 6.16 -0.95 18.56
N ASP A 36 6.66 -2.14 18.91
CA ASP A 36 7.74 -2.84 18.19
C ASP A 36 7.27 -3.34 16.81
N THR A 37 6.11 -2.84 16.33
CA THR A 37 5.45 -3.29 15.11
C THR A 37 5.20 -2.12 14.17
N LEU A 38 5.67 -2.23 12.93
CA LEU A 38 5.33 -1.32 11.82
C LEU A 38 4.17 -1.94 11.02
N VAL A 39 3.00 -1.34 11.08
CA VAL A 39 1.81 -1.82 10.35
C VAL A 39 1.75 -1.18 8.97
N MET A 40 1.90 -2.01 7.94
CA MET A 40 1.81 -1.64 6.52
C MET A 40 0.43 -1.96 5.97
N ALA A 41 -0.29 -0.96 5.47
CA ALA A 41 -1.46 -1.16 4.62
C ALA A 41 -1.03 -1.28 3.15
N THR A 42 -1.54 -2.29 2.46
CA THR A 42 -1.24 -2.56 1.05
C THR A 42 -2.45 -3.15 0.34
N ASN A 43 -2.37 -3.30 -0.99
CA ASN A 43 -3.37 -4.02 -1.79
C ASN A 43 -2.69 -5.14 -2.58
N ALA A 44 -2.66 -6.35 -2.01
CA ALA A 44 -1.87 -7.48 -2.49
C ALA A 44 -2.41 -8.13 -3.77
N GLU A 45 -2.69 -7.32 -4.79
CA GLU A 45 -3.23 -7.69 -6.10
C GLU A 45 -2.46 -7.00 -7.24
N PHE A 46 -1.21 -6.55 -6.96
CA PHE A 46 -0.46 -5.66 -7.84
C PHE A 46 0.99 -6.15 -8.06
N PRO A 47 1.19 -7.34 -8.69
CA PRO A 47 2.52 -7.84 -8.96
C PRO A 47 3.28 -6.92 -9.93
N PRO A 48 4.60 -6.76 -9.75
CA PRO A 48 5.47 -7.41 -8.79
C PRO A 48 5.64 -6.64 -7.46
N TYR A 49 4.88 -5.56 -7.22
CA TYR A 49 5.03 -4.69 -6.03
C TYR A 49 4.47 -5.30 -4.76
N GLU A 50 3.21 -5.78 -4.79
CA GLU A 50 2.57 -6.48 -3.70
C GLU A 50 1.53 -7.47 -4.23
N TYR A 51 1.67 -8.73 -3.86
CA TYR A 51 0.78 -9.80 -4.32
C TYR A 51 0.82 -11.00 -3.38
N HIS A 52 -0.17 -11.87 -3.52
CA HIS A 52 -0.23 -13.10 -2.75
C HIS A 52 0.61 -14.22 -3.39
N GLU A 53 1.52 -14.81 -2.62
CA GLU A 53 2.15 -16.09 -2.92
C GLU A 53 1.69 -17.12 -1.88
N GLY A 54 0.66 -17.89 -2.22
CA GLY A 54 -0.02 -18.76 -1.26
C GLY A 54 -0.77 -17.95 -0.19
N ASP A 55 -0.40 -18.12 1.08
CA ASP A 55 -0.99 -17.42 2.21
C ASP A 55 -0.17 -16.16 2.62
N GLU A 56 0.96 -15.90 1.96
CA GLU A 56 1.85 -14.78 2.28
C GLU A 56 1.67 -13.65 1.28
N VAL A 57 1.83 -12.40 1.75
CA VAL A 57 1.93 -11.23 0.89
C VAL A 57 3.41 -10.96 0.66
N VAL A 58 3.81 -10.88 -0.61
CA VAL A 58 5.18 -10.69 -1.06
C VAL A 58 5.26 -9.59 -2.12
N GLY A 59 6.46 -9.17 -2.49
CA GLY A 59 6.69 -8.19 -3.54
C GLY A 59 7.69 -7.11 -3.14
N ILE A 60 7.94 -6.19 -4.06
CA ILE A 60 8.93 -5.12 -3.90
C ILE A 60 8.59 -4.27 -2.67
N ASP A 61 7.34 -3.83 -2.55
CA ASP A 61 6.90 -2.94 -1.47
C ASP A 61 6.96 -3.63 -0.10
N VAL A 62 6.65 -4.91 -0.06
CA VAL A 62 6.75 -5.72 1.17
C VAL A 62 8.20 -5.91 1.59
N ASP A 63 9.10 -6.21 0.65
CA ASP A 63 10.53 -6.39 0.93
C ASP A 63 11.18 -5.04 1.35
N ILE A 64 10.79 -3.91 0.73
CA ILE A 64 11.23 -2.56 1.12
C ILE A 64 10.73 -2.24 2.54
N ALA A 65 9.43 -2.42 2.81
CA ALA A 65 8.85 -2.18 4.14
C ALA A 65 9.47 -3.06 5.21
N SER A 66 9.79 -4.33 4.88
CA SER A 66 10.48 -5.25 5.79
C SER A 66 11.90 -4.79 6.10
N ALA A 67 12.64 -4.33 5.10
CA ALA A 67 13.98 -3.79 5.31
C ALA A 67 13.97 -2.48 6.12
N ILE A 68 12.98 -1.62 5.90
CA ILE A 68 12.76 -0.41 6.71
C ILE A 68 12.44 -0.79 8.16
N ALA A 69 11.52 -1.73 8.39
CA ALA A 69 11.18 -2.20 9.74
C ALA A 69 12.42 -2.75 10.47
N GLU A 70 13.29 -3.52 9.77
CA GLU A 70 14.55 -4.04 10.34
C GLU A 70 15.49 -2.90 10.75
N GLU A 71 15.67 -1.86 9.90
CA GLU A 71 16.49 -0.68 10.23
C GLU A 71 15.93 0.12 11.42
N LEU A 72 14.61 0.14 11.59
CA LEU A 72 13.93 0.78 12.72
C LEU A 72 13.91 -0.09 13.99
N GLY A 73 14.32 -1.37 13.91
CA GLY A 73 14.24 -2.34 15.00
C GLY A 73 12.81 -2.78 15.32
N MET A 74 11.92 -2.76 14.34
CA MET A 74 10.49 -3.11 14.44
C MET A 74 10.20 -4.42 13.70
N GLU A 75 9.06 -5.06 14.02
CA GLU A 75 8.50 -6.17 13.24
C GLU A 75 7.51 -5.61 12.21
N LEU A 76 7.60 -6.06 10.94
CA LEU A 76 6.61 -5.70 9.93
C LEU A 76 5.34 -6.52 10.09
N LYS A 77 4.19 -5.83 10.06
CA LYS A 77 2.87 -6.45 9.95
C LYS A 77 2.17 -5.93 8.70
N VAL A 78 1.84 -6.81 7.77
CA VAL A 78 1.14 -6.45 6.53
C VAL A 78 -0.37 -6.62 6.71
N GLU A 79 -1.13 -5.59 6.34
CA GLU A 79 -2.59 -5.56 6.31
C GLU A 79 -3.05 -5.36 4.85
N ASP A 80 -3.57 -6.44 4.25
CA ASP A 80 -4.13 -6.40 2.90
C ASP A 80 -5.54 -5.81 2.91
N MET A 81 -5.80 -4.85 2.01
CA MET A 81 -7.08 -4.17 1.86
C MET A 81 -7.28 -3.61 0.46
N ALA A 82 -8.49 -3.11 0.15
CA ALA A 82 -8.73 -2.40 -1.11
C ALA A 82 -7.86 -1.13 -1.19
N PHE A 83 -7.34 -0.81 -2.38
CA PHE A 83 -6.39 0.29 -2.60
C PHE A 83 -6.94 1.64 -2.10
N ASP A 84 -8.19 1.95 -2.40
CA ASP A 84 -8.87 3.18 -1.96
C ASP A 84 -9.06 3.28 -0.43
N SER A 85 -8.84 2.19 0.30
CA SER A 85 -8.90 2.13 1.77
C SER A 85 -7.56 2.37 2.45
N ILE A 86 -6.43 2.41 1.73
CA ILE A 86 -5.09 2.54 2.30
C ILE A 86 -4.89 3.90 2.96
N ILE A 87 -5.12 5.01 2.24
CA ILE A 87 -5.00 6.36 2.80
C ILE A 87 -5.94 6.56 4.00
N PRO A 88 -7.23 6.15 3.97
CA PRO A 88 -8.07 6.11 5.17
C PRO A 88 -7.51 5.29 6.33
N ALA A 89 -6.86 4.15 6.09
CA ALA A 89 -6.24 3.34 7.14
C ALA A 89 -5.06 4.08 7.79
N VAL A 90 -4.20 4.71 6.99
CA VAL A 90 -3.07 5.52 7.48
C VAL A 90 -3.55 6.75 8.25
N THR A 91 -4.50 7.51 7.71
CA THR A 91 -5.00 8.74 8.35
C THR A 91 -5.76 8.47 9.65
N SER A 92 -6.38 7.30 9.80
CA SER A 92 -7.07 6.90 11.04
C SER A 92 -6.15 6.22 12.07
N GLY A 93 -4.86 5.99 11.74
CA GLY A 93 -3.93 5.27 12.61
C GLY A 93 -4.20 3.76 12.71
N LYS A 94 -4.96 3.19 11.75
CA LYS A 94 -5.13 1.74 11.63
C LYS A 94 -3.89 1.08 11.04
N ALA A 95 -3.15 1.80 10.20
CA ALA A 95 -1.85 1.45 9.69
C ALA A 95 -0.88 2.63 9.91
N ASP A 96 0.39 2.33 10.09
CA ASP A 96 1.45 3.32 10.25
C ASP A 96 1.91 3.87 8.91
N ILE A 97 1.96 2.98 7.91
CA ILE A 97 2.38 3.28 6.55
C ILE A 97 1.43 2.69 5.51
N GLY A 98 1.39 3.32 4.34
CA GLY A 98 0.77 2.78 3.13
C GLY A 98 1.84 2.60 2.05
N ALA A 99 2.13 1.35 1.67
CA ALA A 99 3.01 1.02 0.57
C ALA A 99 2.28 0.08 -0.38
N ALA A 100 2.04 0.53 -1.62
CA ALA A 100 1.15 -0.15 -2.56
C ALA A 100 1.32 0.41 -3.99
N GLY A 101 2.57 0.55 -4.47
CA GLY A 101 2.83 1.25 -5.74
C GLY A 101 2.19 2.63 -5.74
N MET A 102 2.26 3.36 -4.63
CA MET A 102 1.47 4.56 -4.44
C MET A 102 2.16 5.80 -5.01
N THR A 103 1.59 6.33 -6.09
CA THR A 103 2.04 7.57 -6.73
C THR A 103 1.83 8.78 -5.82
N VAL A 104 2.84 9.64 -5.75
CA VAL A 104 2.73 10.96 -5.10
C VAL A 104 1.87 11.87 -5.96
N THR A 105 0.77 12.36 -5.41
CA THR A 105 -0.10 13.35 -6.08
C THR A 105 -0.48 14.46 -5.13
N PRO A 106 -0.73 15.71 -5.64
CA PRO A 106 -1.16 16.81 -4.80
C PRO A 106 -2.42 16.51 -3.98
N ASP A 107 -3.38 15.79 -4.55
CA ASP A 107 -4.63 15.43 -3.87
C ASP A 107 -4.38 14.46 -2.70
N ARG A 108 -3.47 13.48 -2.87
CA ARG A 108 -3.08 12.57 -1.80
C ARG A 108 -2.30 13.28 -0.71
N GLU A 109 -1.42 14.24 -1.08
CA GLU A 109 -0.66 15.08 -0.14
C GLU A 109 -1.55 15.99 0.72
N GLU A 110 -2.81 16.23 0.33
CA GLU A 110 -3.77 16.90 1.21
C GLU A 110 -4.08 16.08 2.46
N SER A 111 -4.02 14.75 2.37
CA SER A 111 -4.43 13.81 3.41
C SER A 111 -3.28 13.13 4.15
N VAL A 112 -2.19 12.83 3.46
CA VAL A 112 -1.01 12.12 4.00
C VAL A 112 0.27 12.87 3.69
N ALA A 113 1.36 12.53 4.39
CA ALA A 113 2.72 12.86 3.98
C ALA A 113 3.31 11.69 3.21
N PHE A 114 4.23 11.97 2.31
CA PHE A 114 4.99 10.96 1.59
C PHE A 114 6.47 10.99 1.99
N THR A 115 7.10 9.85 1.89
CA THR A 115 8.56 9.71 1.99
C THR A 115 9.24 10.20 0.71
N ASP A 116 10.57 10.12 0.66
CA ASP A 116 11.31 10.13 -0.60
C ASP A 116 10.83 8.98 -1.48
N THR A 117 10.88 9.17 -2.79
CA THR A 117 10.46 8.18 -3.77
C THR A 117 11.43 6.98 -3.81
N TYR A 118 10.91 5.77 -3.99
CA TYR A 118 11.71 4.54 -4.05
C TYR A 118 11.70 3.87 -5.43
N ALA A 119 10.74 4.17 -6.29
CA ALA A 119 10.65 3.65 -7.65
C ALA A 119 10.05 4.68 -8.62
N HIS A 120 10.44 4.56 -9.89
CA HIS A 120 9.76 5.20 -11.01
C HIS A 120 8.81 4.22 -11.64
N ALA A 121 7.68 4.70 -12.13
CA ALA A 121 6.66 3.91 -12.79
C ALA A 121 6.08 4.67 -13.99
N THR A 122 5.38 3.95 -14.84
CA THR A 122 4.65 4.53 -15.97
C THR A 122 3.22 4.02 -15.96
N GLN A 123 2.25 4.88 -16.28
CA GLN A 123 0.92 4.42 -16.66
C GLN A 123 0.94 4.01 -18.13
N VAL A 124 0.34 2.86 -18.43
CA VAL A 124 0.25 2.33 -19.78
C VAL A 124 -1.19 2.00 -20.17
N ILE A 125 -1.41 1.77 -21.45
CA ILE A 125 -2.72 1.40 -21.99
C ILE A 125 -2.64 -0.05 -22.45
N ILE A 126 -3.52 -0.91 -21.90
CA ILE A 126 -3.72 -2.28 -22.39
C ILE A 126 -4.94 -2.27 -23.30
N VAL A 127 -4.79 -2.87 -24.47
CA VAL A 127 -5.87 -3.05 -25.45
C VAL A 127 -5.85 -4.47 -26.01
N LYS A 128 -6.89 -4.85 -26.75
CA LYS A 128 -6.86 -6.08 -27.56
C LYS A 128 -5.85 -5.97 -28.69
N GLU A 129 -5.24 -7.09 -29.11
CA GLU A 129 -4.28 -7.11 -30.23
C GLU A 129 -4.85 -6.54 -31.52
N ASP A 130 -6.15 -6.74 -31.78
CA ASP A 130 -6.89 -6.27 -32.95
C ASP A 130 -7.57 -4.90 -32.75
N SER A 131 -7.31 -4.21 -31.65
CA SER A 131 -7.85 -2.87 -31.36
C SER A 131 -7.31 -1.82 -32.30
N ASP A 132 -8.19 -0.88 -32.68
CA ASP A 132 -7.84 0.31 -33.45
C ASP A 132 -7.25 1.44 -32.59
N ILE A 133 -7.22 1.27 -31.24
CA ILE A 133 -6.60 2.20 -30.30
C ILE A 133 -5.08 2.02 -30.39
N THR A 134 -4.37 3.12 -30.67
CA THR A 134 -2.92 3.14 -30.89
C THR A 134 -2.17 4.08 -29.96
N GLY A 135 -2.88 4.93 -29.20
CA GLY A 135 -2.31 5.87 -28.25
C GLY A 135 -3.37 6.55 -27.39
N PRO A 136 -2.94 7.45 -26.49
CA PRO A 136 -3.84 8.15 -25.56
C PRO A 136 -4.96 8.94 -26.23
N ASP A 137 -4.70 9.57 -27.39
CA ASP A 137 -5.67 10.38 -28.12
C ASP A 137 -6.87 9.57 -28.62
N ASP A 138 -6.72 8.26 -28.84
CA ASP A 138 -7.77 7.36 -29.30
C ASP A 138 -8.75 6.94 -28.20
N LEU A 139 -8.48 7.30 -26.94
CA LEU A 139 -9.32 6.96 -25.78
C LEU A 139 -10.57 7.83 -25.65
N VAL A 140 -10.66 8.95 -26.40
CA VAL A 140 -11.84 9.82 -26.42
C VAL A 140 -13.08 9.03 -26.79
N GLY A 141 -14.12 9.09 -25.95
CA GLY A 141 -15.40 8.38 -26.15
C GLY A 141 -15.34 6.87 -25.98
N LYS A 142 -14.24 6.31 -25.45
CA LYS A 142 -14.09 4.88 -25.18
C LYS A 142 -14.57 4.50 -23.78
N THR A 143 -14.80 3.21 -23.58
CA THR A 143 -15.03 2.64 -22.25
C THR A 143 -13.71 2.13 -21.70
N ILE A 144 -13.25 2.72 -20.59
CA ILE A 144 -11.92 2.50 -20.01
C ILE A 144 -12.09 1.84 -18.65
N GLY A 145 -11.45 0.69 -18.46
CA GLY A 145 -11.37 0.01 -17.17
C GLY A 145 -10.18 0.51 -16.36
N VAL A 146 -10.40 0.72 -15.08
CA VAL A 146 -9.36 1.19 -14.14
C VAL A 146 -9.54 0.52 -12.78
N GLN A 147 -8.50 0.52 -11.97
CA GLN A 147 -8.66 0.18 -10.56
C GLN A 147 -9.10 1.42 -9.78
N LEU A 148 -10.13 1.28 -8.94
CA LEU A 148 -10.72 2.35 -8.14
C LEU A 148 -9.68 3.06 -7.26
N GLY A 149 -9.63 4.38 -7.35
CA GLY A 149 -8.80 5.26 -6.51
C GLY A 149 -7.32 5.34 -6.91
N THR A 150 -6.91 4.68 -8.02
CA THR A 150 -5.56 4.82 -8.59
C THR A 150 -5.42 6.11 -9.40
N THR A 151 -4.21 6.44 -9.82
CA THR A 151 -3.96 7.55 -10.76
C THR A 151 -4.54 7.24 -12.13
N GLY A 152 -4.54 5.97 -12.56
CA GLY A 152 -5.23 5.54 -13.79
C GLY A 152 -6.73 5.87 -13.79
N ASP A 153 -7.41 5.76 -12.63
CA ASP A 153 -8.81 6.17 -12.45
C ASP A 153 -8.97 7.70 -12.61
N LEU A 154 -8.06 8.47 -12.01
CA LEU A 154 -8.08 9.93 -12.12
C LEU A 154 -7.87 10.36 -13.59
N TYR A 155 -6.85 9.82 -14.25
CA TYR A 155 -6.54 10.17 -15.64
C TYR A 155 -7.66 9.76 -16.61
N ALA A 156 -8.22 8.56 -16.45
CA ALA A 156 -9.33 8.11 -17.28
C ALA A 156 -10.56 9.01 -17.14
N THR A 157 -10.80 9.53 -15.93
CA THR A 157 -11.93 10.44 -15.66
C THR A 157 -11.79 11.79 -16.36
N ASP A 158 -10.56 12.23 -16.64
CA ASP A 158 -10.28 13.49 -17.33
C ASP A 158 -10.34 13.36 -18.87
N ILE A 159 -10.49 12.16 -19.42
CA ILE A 159 -10.57 11.93 -20.86
C ILE A 159 -11.97 12.33 -21.38
N GLU A 160 -12.01 13.19 -22.41
CA GLU A 160 -13.26 13.70 -22.99
C GLU A 160 -14.17 12.57 -23.48
N ASP A 161 -15.45 12.62 -23.06
CA ASP A 161 -16.50 11.66 -23.43
C ASP A 161 -16.20 10.19 -23.12
N ALA A 162 -15.14 9.87 -22.35
CA ALA A 162 -14.86 8.51 -21.91
C ALA A 162 -15.88 8.01 -20.88
N THR A 163 -16.15 6.71 -20.92
CA THR A 163 -16.90 6.01 -19.88
C THR A 163 -15.91 5.24 -19.00
N VAL A 164 -15.80 5.60 -17.73
CA VAL A 164 -14.87 4.93 -16.80
C VAL A 164 -15.60 3.83 -16.03
N GLU A 165 -15.09 2.60 -16.17
CA GLU A 165 -15.56 1.43 -15.43
C GLU A 165 -14.53 1.10 -14.33
N GLN A 166 -14.91 1.35 -13.08
CA GLN A 166 -14.05 1.16 -11.91
C GLN A 166 -14.18 -0.26 -11.38
N TYR A 167 -13.03 -0.91 -11.12
CA TYR A 167 -12.93 -2.24 -10.55
C TYR A 167 -12.16 -2.17 -9.22
N ASN A 168 -12.42 -3.12 -8.32
CA ASN A 168 -11.66 -3.16 -7.06
C ASN A 168 -10.21 -3.62 -7.27
N LYS A 169 -9.95 -4.40 -8.33
CA LYS A 169 -8.65 -4.98 -8.66
C LYS A 169 -8.31 -4.69 -10.12
N GLY A 170 -7.05 -4.34 -10.39
CA GLY A 170 -6.59 -4.05 -11.76
C GLY A 170 -6.83 -5.22 -12.72
N PHE A 171 -6.57 -6.45 -12.27
CA PHE A 171 -6.76 -7.62 -13.12
C PHE A 171 -8.25 -7.87 -13.50
N GLU A 172 -9.23 -7.41 -12.70
CA GLU A 172 -10.64 -7.49 -13.05
C GLU A 172 -10.97 -6.59 -14.26
N ALA A 173 -10.32 -5.42 -14.36
CA ALA A 173 -10.40 -4.56 -15.55
C ALA A 173 -9.83 -5.28 -16.78
N VAL A 174 -8.68 -5.95 -16.63
CA VAL A 174 -8.07 -6.75 -17.71
C VAL A 174 -8.98 -7.90 -18.14
N GLN A 175 -9.63 -8.59 -17.21
CA GLN A 175 -10.64 -9.61 -17.52
C GLN A 175 -11.86 -9.02 -18.25
N ALA A 176 -12.30 -7.83 -17.87
CA ALA A 176 -13.42 -7.16 -18.56
C ALA A 176 -13.04 -6.82 -20.02
N LEU A 177 -11.79 -6.41 -20.28
CA LEU A 177 -11.24 -6.18 -21.61
C LEU A 177 -11.25 -7.45 -22.47
N THR A 178 -10.80 -8.59 -21.91
CA THR A 178 -10.84 -9.88 -22.64
C THR A 178 -12.27 -10.32 -22.98
N GLN A 179 -13.27 -9.87 -22.21
CA GLN A 179 -14.68 -10.20 -22.39
C GLN A 179 -15.45 -9.19 -23.24
N ASP A 180 -14.79 -8.27 -23.93
CA ASP A 180 -15.40 -7.22 -24.76
C ASP A 180 -16.37 -6.29 -24.00
N LYS A 181 -16.17 -6.08 -22.70
CA LYS A 181 -17.00 -5.19 -21.88
C LYS A 181 -16.51 -3.76 -21.90
N ILE A 182 -15.23 -3.58 -22.10
CA ILE A 182 -14.52 -2.30 -22.16
C ILE A 182 -13.55 -2.29 -23.35
N ASP A 183 -13.07 -1.12 -23.75
CA ASP A 183 -12.23 -0.93 -24.94
C ASP A 183 -10.73 -0.90 -24.60
N ALA A 184 -10.38 -0.42 -23.40
CA ALA A 184 -9.00 -0.29 -22.92
C ALA A 184 -8.91 -0.38 -21.39
N VAL A 185 -7.71 -0.63 -20.88
CA VAL A 185 -7.37 -0.50 -19.44
C VAL A 185 -6.24 0.49 -19.31
N ILE A 186 -6.30 1.40 -18.33
CA ILE A 186 -5.17 2.23 -17.90
C ILE A 186 -4.69 1.69 -16.57
N ILE A 187 -3.40 1.34 -16.50
CA ILE A 187 -2.76 0.75 -15.33
C ILE A 187 -1.24 0.93 -15.42
N ASP A 188 -0.54 0.69 -14.32
CA ASP A 188 0.92 0.75 -14.24
C ASP A 188 1.61 -0.31 -15.09
N GLY A 189 2.78 0.04 -15.64
CA GLY A 189 3.47 -0.74 -16.65
C GLY A 189 3.92 -2.13 -16.20
N GLU A 190 4.51 -2.26 -15.01
CA GLU A 190 4.96 -3.57 -14.52
C GLU A 190 3.78 -4.51 -14.24
N PRO A 191 2.72 -4.12 -13.50
CA PRO A 191 1.52 -4.95 -13.38
C PRO A 191 0.86 -5.24 -14.72
N ALA A 192 0.87 -4.30 -15.68
CA ALA A 192 0.35 -4.53 -17.02
C ALA A 192 1.09 -5.68 -17.74
N LYS A 193 2.42 -5.73 -17.62
CA LYS A 193 3.24 -6.82 -18.21
C LYS A 193 2.83 -8.17 -17.63
N GLU A 194 2.68 -8.27 -16.31
CA GLU A 194 2.27 -9.50 -15.63
C GLU A 194 0.86 -9.94 -16.07
N PHE A 195 -0.10 -9.02 -16.08
CA PHE A 195 -1.49 -9.34 -16.47
C PHE A 195 -1.63 -9.70 -17.95
N VAL A 196 -0.88 -9.05 -18.84
CA VAL A 196 -0.89 -9.37 -20.26
C VAL A 196 -0.18 -10.72 -20.53
N ALA A 197 0.89 -11.03 -19.80
CA ALA A 197 1.56 -12.33 -19.91
C ALA A 197 0.65 -13.52 -19.54
N GLU A 198 -0.30 -13.30 -18.65
CA GLU A 198 -1.30 -14.30 -18.23
C GLU A 198 -2.59 -14.29 -19.09
N SER A 199 -2.70 -13.36 -20.05
CA SER A 199 -3.92 -13.13 -20.83
C SER A 199 -3.63 -13.29 -22.33
N GLU A 200 -4.47 -14.04 -23.04
CA GLU A 200 -4.35 -14.16 -24.50
C GLU A 200 -5.04 -12.99 -25.23
N GLY A 201 -4.44 -12.53 -26.33
CA GLY A 201 -5.06 -11.56 -27.26
C GLY A 201 -5.05 -10.11 -26.76
N LEU A 202 -4.19 -9.78 -25.78
CA LEU A 202 -3.96 -8.44 -25.30
C LEU A 202 -2.55 -7.94 -25.65
N LYS A 203 -2.40 -6.64 -25.73
CA LYS A 203 -1.11 -5.95 -25.88
C LYS A 203 -1.10 -4.69 -25.04
N ILE A 204 0.09 -4.30 -24.58
CA ILE A 204 0.39 -2.98 -24.04
C ILE A 204 0.78 -2.07 -25.23
N LEU A 205 0.31 -0.83 -25.24
CA LEU A 205 0.74 0.14 -26.24
C LEU A 205 2.15 0.64 -25.93
N ASP A 206 2.96 0.89 -26.96
CA ASP A 206 4.36 1.32 -26.81
C ASP A 206 4.48 2.73 -26.21
N GLU A 207 3.49 3.60 -26.42
CA GLU A 207 3.46 4.94 -25.88
C GLU A 207 2.95 4.89 -24.43
N ALA A 208 3.80 5.28 -23.48
CA ALA A 208 3.40 5.45 -22.09
C ALA A 208 2.37 6.57 -21.97
N PHE A 209 1.35 6.35 -21.12
CA PHE A 209 0.34 7.37 -20.87
C PHE A 209 0.93 8.53 -20.04
N THR A 210 1.68 8.23 -19.00
CA THR A 210 2.43 9.20 -18.17
C THR A 210 3.49 8.49 -17.33
N GLU A 211 4.42 9.28 -16.76
CA GLU A 211 5.42 8.82 -15.80
C GLU A 211 5.02 9.21 -14.40
N GLU A 212 5.36 8.39 -13.41
CA GLU A 212 5.00 8.52 -12.02
C GLU A 212 6.13 8.11 -11.08
N ASP A 213 6.06 8.58 -9.83
CA ASP A 213 7.00 8.22 -8.78
C ASP A 213 6.23 7.61 -7.60
N TYR A 214 6.71 6.46 -7.11
CA TYR A 214 6.14 5.79 -5.94
C TYR A 214 6.85 6.20 -4.66
N ALA A 215 6.06 6.43 -3.61
CA ALA A 215 6.53 6.71 -2.26
C ALA A 215 5.62 6.06 -1.22
N ILE A 216 6.12 5.97 0.01
CA ILE A 216 5.39 5.43 1.14
C ILE A 216 4.56 6.54 1.78
N ALA A 217 3.26 6.30 1.93
CA ALA A 217 2.34 7.21 2.61
C ALA A 217 2.42 7.03 4.13
N VAL A 218 2.43 8.15 4.86
CA VAL A 218 2.47 8.20 6.33
C VAL A 218 1.43 9.22 6.81
N ALA A 219 0.92 9.09 8.03
CA ALA A 219 0.03 10.09 8.59
C ALA A 219 0.69 11.48 8.58
N LYS A 220 -0.04 12.51 8.13
CA LYS A 220 0.49 13.85 7.81
C LYS A 220 1.17 14.54 8.98
N ASP A 221 0.78 14.24 10.19
CA ASP A 221 1.33 14.79 11.43
C ASP A 221 2.47 13.94 12.01
N ASN A 222 2.73 12.74 11.47
CA ASN A 222 3.81 11.87 11.92
C ASN A 222 5.12 12.12 11.15
N THR A 223 5.62 13.36 11.22
CA THR A 223 6.85 13.78 10.53
C THR A 223 8.10 13.01 11.02
N GLU A 224 8.10 12.56 12.29
CA GLU A 224 9.19 11.77 12.84
C GLU A 224 9.31 10.41 12.14
N LEU A 225 8.18 9.75 11.84
CA LEU A 225 8.20 8.49 11.10
C LEU A 225 8.65 8.69 9.65
N VAL A 226 8.21 9.78 8.99
CA VAL A 226 8.68 10.14 7.64
C VAL A 226 10.21 10.29 7.61
N GLU A 227 10.79 11.04 8.57
CA GLU A 227 12.23 11.22 8.66
C GLU A 227 12.97 9.89 8.86
N LYS A 228 12.48 9.06 9.78
CA LYS A 228 13.08 7.73 10.04
C LYS A 228 13.02 6.82 8.81
N ILE A 229 11.91 6.80 8.09
CA ILE A 229 11.77 6.00 6.87
C ILE A 229 12.69 6.54 5.78
N ASN A 230 12.82 7.85 5.62
CA ASN A 230 13.73 8.45 4.65
C ASN A 230 15.20 8.12 4.95
N ASP A 231 15.60 8.14 6.23
CA ASP A 231 16.95 7.72 6.65
C ASP A 231 17.19 6.23 6.34
N ALA A 232 16.19 5.36 6.58
CA ALA A 232 16.27 3.96 6.22
C ALA A 232 16.34 3.76 4.69
N LEU A 233 15.48 4.44 3.90
CA LEU A 233 15.53 4.41 2.44
C LEU A 233 16.89 4.89 1.89
N ALA A 234 17.47 5.94 2.46
CA ALA A 234 18.80 6.40 2.09
C ALA A 234 19.86 5.32 2.36
N THR A 235 19.80 4.65 3.51
CA THR A 235 20.68 3.52 3.85
C THR A 235 20.53 2.36 2.86
N LEU A 236 19.30 2.00 2.50
CA LEU A 236 19.03 0.94 1.50
C LEU A 236 19.56 1.31 0.12
N LYS A 237 19.41 2.57 -0.31
CA LYS A 237 19.98 3.10 -1.57
C LYS A 237 21.51 3.08 -1.56
N GLU A 238 22.14 3.62 -0.52
CA GLU A 238 23.60 3.69 -0.41
C GLU A 238 24.28 2.32 -0.33
N SER A 239 23.64 1.35 0.31
CA SER A 239 24.13 -0.03 0.40
C SER A 239 23.89 -0.86 -0.87
N GLY A 240 23.06 -0.38 -1.82
CA GLY A 240 22.60 -1.13 -2.99
C GLY A 240 21.51 -2.16 -2.67
N LYS A 241 21.02 -2.17 -1.45
CA LYS A 241 19.97 -3.12 -1.02
C LYS A 241 18.64 -2.87 -1.71
N LEU A 242 18.29 -1.59 -1.97
CA LEU A 242 17.09 -1.23 -2.71
C LEU A 242 17.13 -1.82 -4.13
N ASP A 243 18.25 -1.67 -4.84
CA ASP A 243 18.43 -2.22 -6.18
C ASP A 243 18.37 -3.76 -6.17
N GLU A 244 18.94 -4.41 -5.14
CA GLU A 244 18.82 -5.86 -4.98
C GLU A 244 17.38 -6.32 -4.79
N ILE A 245 16.56 -5.57 -4.01
CA ILE A 245 15.15 -5.87 -3.80
C ILE A 245 14.40 -5.74 -5.14
N ILE A 246 14.55 -4.63 -5.85
CA ILE A 246 13.89 -4.42 -7.14
C ILE A 246 14.31 -5.50 -8.15
N ALA A 247 15.61 -5.78 -8.28
CA ALA A 247 16.13 -6.78 -9.23
C ALA A 247 15.69 -8.22 -8.92
N LYS A 248 15.22 -8.51 -7.70
CA LYS A 248 14.65 -9.81 -7.34
C LYS A 248 13.34 -10.08 -8.09
N TYR A 249 12.59 -9.04 -8.41
CA TYR A 249 11.25 -9.11 -8.98
C TYR A 249 11.18 -8.61 -10.43
N ILE A 250 11.96 -7.57 -10.76
CA ILE A 250 12.00 -6.97 -12.09
C ILE A 250 13.38 -7.26 -12.70
N SER A 251 13.40 -7.95 -13.86
CA SER A 251 14.66 -8.21 -14.56
C SER A 251 15.16 -6.94 -15.27
N ALA A 252 16.48 -6.73 -15.30
CA ALA A 252 17.10 -5.55 -15.94
C ALA A 252 16.77 -5.39 -17.45
N ASP A 253 16.24 -6.43 -18.10
CA ASP A 253 15.80 -6.38 -19.49
C ASP A 253 14.43 -5.69 -19.65
N SER A 254 13.66 -5.52 -18.57
CA SER A 254 12.35 -4.84 -18.58
C SER A 254 12.46 -3.31 -18.46
N GLU A 255 13.56 -2.79 -17.91
CA GLU A 255 13.80 -1.34 -17.79
C GLU A 255 14.27 -0.70 -19.10
N ALA A 256 14.85 -1.48 -20.01
CA ALA A 256 15.38 -0.96 -21.27
C ALA A 256 14.30 -0.58 -22.30
N ASP A 257 13.06 -1.01 -22.09
CA ASP A 257 11.91 -0.70 -22.97
C ASP A 257 11.18 0.58 -22.54
N ALA A 258 11.64 1.26 -21.48
CA ALA A 258 11.02 2.47 -20.91
C ALA A 258 11.82 3.77 -21.15
N GLU A 259 12.94 3.75 -21.96
CA GLU A 259 13.71 4.93 -22.35
C GLU A 259 13.39 5.45 -23.76
#